data_380bc7c579387a6898825a58917c2dcc
#
_entry.id   380bc7c579387a6898825a58917c2dcc
#
_cell.length_a   1.000
_cell.length_b   1.000
_cell.length_c   1.000
_cell.angle_alpha   90.00
_cell.angle_beta   90.00
_cell.angle_gamma   90.00
#
_symmetry.space_group_name_H-M   'P 1'
#
loop_
_entity.id
_entity.type
_entity.pdbx_description
1 polymer ?
#
loop_
_entity_poly.entity_id
_entity_poly.type
_entity_poly.pdbx_seq_one_letter_code
_entity_poly.pdbx_strand_id
1 'polypeptide(L)'
;MYPDLFIYKSKRIKNFKVDNSSEKELLSLSKKKKYDLIIEDAGHYLKDQIISLFTLFPKLKKKGIYVVEELDFPDTRKDMNLKNEKNTLYTILKSIKKNKSFNSSYVPEHKKKYFIKNYKNIKIYKGRFNKIAFIIKK
;
A
#
# COMPACT_ATOMS: atom_id res chain seq x y z
N MET A 1 0.26 -14.45 -6.53
CA MET A 1 0.96 -14.58 -7.84
C MET A 1 1.84 -15.82 -7.80
N TYR A 2 1.80 -16.63 -8.81
CA TYR A 2 2.62 -17.86 -8.89
C TYR A 2 3.91 -17.52 -9.63
N PRO A 3 5.09 -17.60 -8.99
CA PRO A 3 6.38 -17.23 -9.61
C PRO A 3 6.70 -18.00 -10.88
N ASP A 4 6.19 -19.24 -10.97
CA ASP A 4 6.43 -20.16 -12.08
C ASP A 4 5.70 -19.74 -13.38
N LEU A 5 4.70 -18.85 -13.28
CA LEU A 5 3.98 -18.29 -14.43
C LEU A 5 4.69 -17.09 -15.07
N PHE A 6 5.80 -16.63 -14.47
CA PHE A 6 6.52 -15.48 -14.99
C PHE A 6 7.43 -15.92 -16.15
N ILE A 7 7.00 -15.65 -17.36
CA ILE A 7 7.67 -16.09 -18.60
C ILE A 7 8.98 -15.33 -18.82
N TYR A 8 9.03 -14.04 -18.44
CA TYR A 8 10.21 -13.20 -18.68
C TYR A 8 11.28 -13.40 -17.60
N LYS A 9 12.47 -13.86 -18.00
CA LYS A 9 13.62 -14.03 -17.10
C LYS A 9 14.71 -12.99 -17.37
N SER A 10 15.15 -12.29 -16.34
CA SER A 10 16.23 -11.31 -16.44
C SER A 10 17.06 -11.30 -15.14
N LYS A 11 18.37 -11.08 -15.23
CA LYS A 11 19.22 -10.87 -14.05
C LYS A 11 18.80 -9.66 -13.21
N ARG A 12 18.07 -8.71 -13.82
CA ARG A 12 17.55 -7.50 -13.16
C ARG A 12 16.22 -7.70 -12.45
N ILE A 13 15.50 -8.79 -12.74
CA ILE A 13 14.17 -9.09 -12.18
C ILE A 13 14.29 -10.28 -11.25
N LYS A 14 13.73 -10.14 -10.05
CA LYS A 14 13.63 -11.21 -9.06
C LYS A 14 12.17 -11.37 -8.67
N ASN A 15 11.66 -12.59 -8.78
CA ASN A 15 10.30 -12.94 -8.41
C ASN A 15 10.28 -13.59 -7.04
N PHE A 16 9.29 -13.24 -6.24
CA PHE A 16 9.09 -13.81 -4.91
C PHE A 16 7.60 -14.11 -4.72
N LYS A 17 7.30 -15.25 -4.12
CA LYS A 17 5.96 -15.55 -3.65
C LYS A 17 5.80 -14.92 -2.27
N VAL A 18 4.84 -14.01 -2.12
CA VAL A 18 4.58 -13.27 -0.88
C VAL A 18 3.08 -13.11 -0.69
N ASP A 19 2.61 -13.34 0.52
CA ASP A 19 1.27 -12.95 0.95
C ASP A 19 1.27 -11.45 1.30
N ASN A 20 0.54 -10.65 0.51
CA ASN A 20 0.46 -9.20 0.69
C ASN A 20 -0.28 -8.78 1.98
N SER A 21 -1.05 -9.69 2.57
CA SER A 21 -1.69 -9.49 3.88
C SER A 21 -0.80 -9.85 5.06
N SER A 22 0.39 -10.42 4.82
CA SER A 22 1.34 -10.87 5.83
C SER A 22 2.46 -9.86 6.03
N GLU A 23 2.38 -9.08 7.12
CA GLU A 23 3.45 -8.15 7.49
C GLU A 23 4.82 -8.83 7.59
N LYS A 24 4.87 -10.03 8.17
CA LYS A 24 6.11 -10.81 8.34
C LYS A 24 6.76 -11.11 7.01
N GLU A 25 5.97 -11.54 6.00
CA GLU A 25 6.49 -11.86 4.67
C GLU A 25 6.95 -10.62 3.93
N LEU A 26 6.16 -9.54 3.96
CA LEU A 26 6.55 -8.26 3.38
C LEU A 26 7.85 -7.71 3.97
N LEU A 27 8.03 -7.81 5.29
CA LEU A 27 9.26 -7.40 5.96
C LEU A 27 10.44 -8.30 5.58
N SER A 28 10.24 -9.61 5.44
CA SER A 28 11.28 -10.55 5.03
C SER A 28 11.81 -10.25 3.63
N LEU A 29 10.91 -9.93 2.68
CA LEU A 29 11.23 -9.53 1.33
C LEU A 29 12.10 -8.25 1.30
N SER A 30 11.84 -7.34 2.21
CA SER A 30 12.44 -5.99 2.22
C SER A 30 13.55 -5.78 3.25
N LYS A 31 14.07 -6.85 3.90
CA LYS A 31 14.93 -6.82 5.11
C LYS A 31 15.91 -5.63 5.17
N LYS A 32 16.86 -5.53 4.26
CA LYS A 32 17.90 -4.47 4.25
C LYS A 32 17.75 -3.50 3.07
N LYS A 33 16.65 -3.58 2.32
CA LYS A 33 16.49 -2.81 1.09
C LYS A 33 15.71 -1.53 1.33
N LYS A 34 16.05 -0.52 0.55
CA LYS A 34 15.29 0.72 0.39
C LYS A 34 14.97 0.89 -1.09
N TYR A 35 13.77 1.37 -1.37
CA TYR A 35 13.21 1.46 -2.71
C TYR A 35 12.96 2.92 -3.10
N ASP A 36 13.17 3.24 -4.35
CA ASP A 36 12.79 4.53 -4.93
C ASP A 36 11.30 4.54 -5.25
N LEU A 37 10.77 3.39 -5.68
CA LEU A 37 9.39 3.20 -6.05
C LEU A 37 8.88 1.86 -5.51
N ILE A 38 7.68 1.85 -4.96
CA ILE A 38 6.90 0.67 -4.63
C ILE A 38 5.54 0.83 -5.29
N ILE A 39 5.10 -0.17 -6.07
CA ILE A 39 3.77 -0.22 -6.66
C ILE A 39 3.02 -1.38 -6.02
N GLU A 40 1.88 -1.08 -5.44
CA GLU A 40 0.93 -2.04 -4.91
C GLU A 40 -0.19 -2.21 -5.95
N ASP A 41 -0.19 -3.36 -6.58
CA ASP A 41 -1.15 -3.81 -7.58
C ASP A 41 -1.38 -5.32 -7.38
N ALA A 42 -1.81 -5.68 -6.15
CA ALA A 42 -1.96 -7.07 -5.74
C ALA A 42 -3.44 -7.50 -5.72
N GLY A 43 -3.92 -8.08 -4.62
CA GLY A 43 -5.28 -8.62 -4.52
C GLY A 43 -6.38 -7.58 -4.30
N HIS A 44 -6.05 -6.31 -4.10
CA HIS A 44 -6.95 -5.16 -3.90
C HIS A 44 -7.91 -5.27 -2.70
N TYR A 45 -7.74 -6.30 -1.85
CA TYR A 45 -8.47 -6.36 -0.60
C TYR A 45 -8.06 -5.21 0.33
N LEU A 46 -9.04 -4.65 1.04
CA LEU A 46 -8.80 -3.56 2.00
C LEU A 46 -7.66 -3.87 2.97
N LYS A 47 -7.66 -5.07 3.54
CA LYS A 47 -6.62 -5.53 4.47
C LYS A 47 -5.24 -5.47 3.81
N ASP A 48 -5.12 -5.96 2.58
CA ASP A 48 -3.86 -6.09 1.86
C ASP A 48 -3.29 -4.71 1.52
N GLN A 49 -4.11 -3.82 0.97
CA GLN A 49 -3.71 -2.45 0.65
C GLN A 49 -3.21 -1.71 1.89
N ILE A 50 -3.92 -1.83 3.03
CA ILE A 50 -3.55 -1.14 4.26
C ILE A 50 -2.26 -1.73 4.84
N ILE A 51 -2.18 -3.06 5.01
CA ILE A 51 -1.00 -3.72 5.58
C ILE A 51 0.22 -3.45 4.72
N SER A 52 0.12 -3.59 3.40
CA SER A 52 1.21 -3.33 2.47
C SER A 52 1.72 -1.90 2.59
N LEU A 53 0.84 -0.90 2.50
CA LEU A 53 1.25 0.50 2.61
C LEU A 53 1.99 0.78 3.93
N PHE A 54 1.35 0.50 5.08
CA PHE A 54 1.93 0.88 6.37
C PHE A 54 3.15 0.03 6.77
N THR A 55 3.36 -1.11 6.14
CA THR A 55 4.55 -1.96 6.33
C THR A 55 5.70 -1.57 5.40
N LEU A 56 5.42 -1.28 4.14
CA LEU A 56 6.46 -1.02 3.14
C LEU A 56 6.81 0.47 2.98
N PHE A 57 5.94 1.39 3.37
CA PHE A 57 6.25 2.83 3.33
C PHE A 57 7.54 3.20 4.06
N PRO A 58 7.88 2.63 5.25
CA PRO A 58 9.18 2.85 5.87
C PRO A 58 10.37 2.41 5.02
N LYS A 59 10.17 1.48 4.08
CA LYS A 59 11.21 0.97 3.18
C LYS A 59 11.47 1.85 1.96
N LEU A 60 10.69 2.89 1.75
CA LEU A 60 11.01 3.91 0.75
C LEU A 60 12.24 4.70 1.17
N LYS A 61 13.05 5.09 0.19
CA LYS A 61 14.08 6.12 0.33
C LYS A 61 13.43 7.49 0.57
N LYS A 62 14.21 8.48 0.96
CA LYS A 62 13.80 9.88 0.94
C LYS A 62 13.37 10.26 -0.49
N LYS A 63 12.24 10.97 -0.63
CA LYS A 63 11.59 11.31 -1.90
C LYS A 63 11.07 10.10 -2.71
N GLY A 64 11.17 8.88 -2.18
CA GLY A 64 10.59 7.70 -2.81
C GLY A 64 9.06 7.77 -2.87
N ILE A 65 8.48 7.02 -3.79
CA ILE A 65 7.06 7.05 -4.10
C ILE A 65 6.44 5.67 -3.82
N TYR A 66 5.31 5.66 -3.12
CA TYR A 66 4.44 4.50 -3.01
C TYR A 66 3.21 4.75 -3.88
N VAL A 67 2.92 3.83 -4.78
CA VAL A 67 1.72 3.85 -5.63
C VAL A 67 0.76 2.79 -5.14
N VAL A 68 -0.52 3.13 -5.05
CA VAL A 68 -1.61 2.17 -4.84
C VAL A 68 -2.51 2.24 -6.06
N GLU A 69 -2.58 1.15 -6.81
CA GLU A 69 -3.54 0.99 -7.89
C GLU A 69 -4.88 0.48 -7.34
N GLU A 70 -5.95 0.73 -8.08
CA GLU A 70 -7.31 0.28 -7.72
C GLU A 70 -7.72 0.63 -6.27
N LEU A 71 -7.30 1.81 -5.83
CA LEU A 71 -7.44 2.33 -4.47
C LEU A 71 -8.88 2.26 -3.92
N ASP A 72 -9.88 2.44 -4.76
CA ASP A 72 -11.30 2.50 -4.37
C ASP A 72 -12.06 1.19 -4.62
N PHE A 73 -11.39 0.10 -4.94
CA PHE A 73 -12.05 -1.21 -5.05
C PHE A 73 -12.76 -1.61 -3.74
N PRO A 74 -12.13 -1.48 -2.54
CA PRO A 74 -12.82 -1.77 -1.29
C PRO A 74 -14.04 -0.89 -1.00
N ASP A 75 -14.17 0.28 -1.65
CA ASP A 75 -15.33 1.18 -1.51
C ASP A 75 -16.47 0.78 -2.46
N THR A 76 -16.15 0.19 -3.61
CA THR A 76 -17.10 -0.13 -4.68
C THR A 76 -17.46 -1.61 -4.75
N ARG A 77 -16.63 -2.48 -4.20
CA ARG A 77 -16.76 -3.93 -4.21
C ARG A 77 -16.76 -4.50 -2.79
N LYS A 78 -17.92 -4.99 -2.35
CA LYS A 78 -18.11 -5.55 -0.99
C LYS A 78 -17.20 -6.75 -0.71
N ASP A 79 -16.93 -7.57 -1.71
CA ASP A 79 -16.03 -8.73 -1.63
C ASP A 79 -14.57 -8.34 -1.35
N MET A 80 -14.18 -7.09 -1.61
CA MET A 80 -12.85 -6.55 -1.30
C MET A 80 -12.73 -5.94 0.10
N ASN A 81 -13.86 -5.80 0.82
CA ASN A 81 -13.93 -5.28 2.19
C ASN A 81 -14.70 -6.26 3.10
N LEU A 82 -14.13 -7.44 3.33
CA LEU A 82 -14.78 -8.57 4.01
C LEU A 82 -15.31 -8.26 5.41
N LYS A 83 -14.71 -7.31 6.13
CA LYS A 83 -15.16 -6.87 7.46
C LYS A 83 -16.10 -5.68 7.42
N ASN A 84 -16.46 -5.22 6.23
CA ASN A 84 -17.29 -4.03 6.04
C ASN A 84 -16.80 -2.81 6.84
N GLU A 85 -15.49 -2.60 6.86
CA GLU A 85 -14.89 -1.47 7.57
C GLU A 85 -15.25 -0.13 6.90
N LYS A 86 -15.64 0.85 7.72
CA LYS A 86 -15.99 2.20 7.25
C LYS A 86 -14.78 2.97 6.72
N ASN A 87 -13.60 2.69 7.27
CA ASN A 87 -12.35 3.38 6.91
C ASN A 87 -11.55 2.56 5.89
N THR A 88 -11.89 2.70 4.62
CA THR A 88 -11.09 2.17 3.51
C THR A 88 -9.78 2.94 3.36
N LEU A 89 -8.81 2.39 2.62
CA LEU A 89 -7.54 3.09 2.38
C LEU A 89 -7.78 4.43 1.69
N TYR A 90 -8.72 4.51 0.76
CA TYR A 90 -9.12 5.76 0.12
C TYR A 90 -9.59 6.81 1.13
N THR A 91 -10.50 6.45 2.04
CA THR A 91 -11.03 7.37 3.06
C THR A 91 -9.95 7.76 4.08
N ILE A 92 -9.06 6.83 4.45
CA ILE A 92 -7.90 7.09 5.31
C ILE A 92 -6.98 8.15 4.67
N LEU A 93 -6.57 7.95 3.41
CA LEU A 93 -5.70 8.89 2.72
C LEU A 93 -6.35 10.28 2.54
N LYS A 94 -7.66 10.33 2.30
CA LYS A 94 -8.41 11.60 2.28
C LYS A 94 -8.42 12.30 3.63
N SER A 95 -8.58 11.55 4.72
CA SER A 95 -8.54 12.11 6.09
C SER A 95 -7.17 12.68 6.39
N ILE A 96 -6.10 11.96 6.08
CA ILE A 96 -4.72 12.41 6.27
C ILE A 96 -4.46 13.72 5.49
N LYS A 97 -4.89 13.81 4.22
CA LYS A 97 -4.77 15.05 3.43
C LYS A 97 -5.47 16.26 4.05
N LYS A 98 -6.52 16.02 4.82
CA LYS A 98 -7.29 17.07 5.53
C LYS A 98 -6.81 17.28 6.96
N ASN A 99 -5.65 16.74 7.34
CA ASN A 99 -5.10 16.74 8.70
C ASN A 99 -6.07 16.19 9.75
N LYS A 100 -6.95 15.25 9.36
CA LYS A 100 -7.87 14.57 10.26
C LYS A 100 -7.26 13.24 10.72
N SER A 101 -7.57 12.84 11.95
CA SER A 101 -7.23 11.51 12.44
C SER A 101 -8.05 10.44 11.72
N PHE A 102 -7.54 9.22 11.74
CA PHE A 102 -8.25 8.03 11.27
C PHE A 102 -8.01 6.86 12.23
N ASN A 103 -8.90 5.90 12.21
CA ASN A 103 -8.74 4.63 12.91
C ASN A 103 -8.87 3.50 11.89
N SER A 104 -8.07 2.45 12.10
CA SER A 104 -8.17 1.21 11.34
C SER A 104 -7.69 0.06 12.21
N SER A 105 -8.39 -1.07 12.17
CA SER A 105 -7.99 -2.29 12.90
C SER A 105 -6.69 -2.89 12.37
N TYR A 106 -6.27 -2.50 11.16
CA TYR A 106 -5.07 -3.01 10.49
C TYR A 106 -3.82 -2.14 10.70
N VAL A 107 -3.94 -0.95 11.34
CA VAL A 107 -2.83 -0.01 11.49
C VAL A 107 -2.50 0.20 12.96
N PRO A 108 -1.43 -0.41 13.49
CA PRO A 108 -0.93 -0.11 14.82
C PRO A 108 -0.54 1.36 14.96
N GLU A 109 -0.72 1.94 16.14
CA GLU A 109 -0.53 3.37 16.40
C GLU A 109 0.90 3.85 16.07
N HIS A 110 1.93 3.04 16.33
CA HIS A 110 3.31 3.40 15.99
C HIS A 110 3.54 3.55 14.48
N LYS A 111 2.89 2.71 13.65
CA LYS A 111 2.97 2.82 12.18
C LYS A 111 2.21 4.04 11.67
N LYS A 112 1.05 4.33 12.24
CA LYS A 112 0.28 5.54 11.96
C LYS A 112 1.11 6.79 12.26
N LYS A 113 1.70 6.89 13.45
CA LYS A 113 2.60 7.99 13.84
C LYS A 113 3.77 8.12 12.88
N TYR A 114 4.43 6.99 12.54
CA TYR A 114 5.54 7.01 11.59
C TYR A 114 5.10 7.54 10.22
N PHE A 115 3.98 7.06 9.69
CA PHE A 115 3.47 7.49 8.40
C PHE A 115 3.18 8.99 8.38
N ILE A 116 2.39 9.48 9.34
CA ILE A 116 2.03 10.90 9.47
C ILE A 116 3.27 11.81 9.56
N LYS A 117 4.30 11.40 10.31
CA LYS A 117 5.55 12.15 10.43
C LYS A 117 6.35 12.21 9.12
N ASN A 118 6.30 11.15 8.31
CA ASN A 118 7.24 10.93 7.21
C ASN A 118 6.63 11.07 5.81
N TYR A 119 5.31 11.16 5.63
CA TYR A 119 4.77 11.47 4.31
C TYR A 119 4.98 12.97 3.99
N LYS A 120 5.26 13.26 2.72
CA LYS A 120 5.39 14.63 2.21
C LYS A 120 4.11 15.08 1.52
N ASN A 121 3.57 14.22 0.67
CA ASN A 121 2.40 14.55 -0.14
C ASN A 121 1.64 13.26 -0.50
N ILE A 122 0.34 13.41 -0.69
CA ILE A 122 -0.57 12.36 -1.18
C ILE A 122 -1.36 12.96 -2.35
N LYS A 123 -1.20 12.40 -3.54
CA LYS A 123 -1.99 12.74 -4.73
C LYS A 123 -2.87 11.57 -5.10
N ILE A 124 -4.15 11.82 -5.34
CA ILE A 124 -5.12 10.80 -5.76
C ILE A 124 -5.71 11.27 -7.10
N TYR A 125 -5.60 10.41 -8.09
CA TYR A 125 -6.12 10.65 -9.43
C TYR A 125 -7.25 9.67 -9.73
N LYS A 126 -8.22 10.14 -10.52
CA LYS A 126 -9.23 9.26 -11.11
C LYS A 126 -8.68 8.72 -12.42
N GLY A 127 -8.48 7.42 -12.48
CA GLY A 127 -8.19 6.70 -13.72
C GLY A 127 -9.47 6.48 -14.54
N ARG A 128 -9.36 5.70 -15.60
CA ARG A 128 -10.52 5.37 -16.44
C ARG A 128 -11.59 4.59 -15.66
N PHE A 129 -11.19 3.63 -14.84
CA PHE A 129 -12.10 2.73 -14.13
C PHE A 129 -12.05 2.91 -12.62
N ASN A 130 -10.90 3.26 -12.05
CA ASN A 130 -10.63 3.29 -10.62
C ASN A 130 -9.72 4.47 -10.25
N LYS A 131 -9.45 4.63 -8.95
CA LYS A 131 -8.54 5.65 -8.44
C LYS A 131 -7.16 5.08 -8.18
N ILE A 132 -6.16 5.94 -8.37
CA ILE A 132 -4.75 5.63 -8.10
C ILE A 132 -4.22 6.68 -7.12
N ALA A 133 -3.49 6.21 -6.09
CA ALA A 133 -2.82 7.11 -5.15
C ALA A 133 -1.30 7.08 -5.32
N PHE A 134 -0.68 8.25 -5.26
CA PHE A 134 0.76 8.45 -5.19
C PHE A 134 1.10 9.09 -3.85
N ILE A 135 1.94 8.42 -3.05
CA ILE A 135 2.31 8.84 -1.71
C ILE A 135 3.82 9.06 -1.69
N ILE A 136 4.24 10.31 -1.48
CA ILE A 136 5.64 10.72 -1.50
C ILE A 136 6.16 10.78 -0.08
N LYS A 137 7.31 10.16 0.17
CA LYS A 137 8.02 10.23 1.45
C LYS A 137 8.88 11.50 1.54
N LYS A 138 9.00 12.07 2.74
CA LYS A 138 9.93 13.19 3.06
C LYS A 138 11.39 12.80 2.83
#